data_80c0d919debb842e24c76957dd8d4a56
#
_entry.id   80c0d919debb842e24c76957dd8d4a56
#
_cell.length_a   1.000
_cell.length_b   1.000
_cell.length_c   1.000
_cell.angle_alpha   90.00
_cell.angle_beta   90.00
_cell.angle_gamma   90.00
#
_symmetry.space_group_name_H-M   'P 1'
#
loop_
_entity.id
_entity.type
_entity.pdbx_description
1 polymer ?
#
loop_
_entity_poly.entity_id
_entity_poly.type
_entity_poly.pdbx_seq_one_letter_code
_entity_poly.pdbx_strand_id
1 'polypeptide(L)'
;MKKSFLIVVALCSAFVFTSCKSKDSLYKTAYDEARMQQENEEQAQESEAVEIAPVASSTTKVSKVDDSYRSEKVVLASGVEGSLKAFSVVCGSFGQKSNAETVRAELIDEGYEAIIVQSPKGLFRVVCASFDSRQEAAEARAQFKADHPHNADYQKAWLLYNN
;
A
#
# COMPACT_ATOMS: atom_id res chain seq x y z
N MET A 1 -12.89 41.81 -44.33
CA MET A 1 -12.01 41.28 -43.32
C MET A 1 -12.28 39.77 -43.15
N LYS A 2 -12.21 38.96 -44.22
CA LYS A 2 -12.54 37.49 -44.19
C LYS A 2 -11.54 36.63 -44.99
N LYS A 3 -10.31 37.12 -45.23
CA LYS A 3 -9.30 36.42 -46.05
C LYS A 3 -7.97 36.08 -45.34
N SER A 4 -7.82 36.40 -44.04
CA SER A 4 -6.58 36.13 -43.31
C SER A 4 -6.65 34.89 -42.39
N PHE A 5 -7.80 34.17 -42.38
CA PHE A 5 -7.98 33.03 -41.48
C PHE A 5 -7.64 31.67 -42.10
N LEU A 6 -7.35 31.62 -43.41
CA LEU A 6 -7.11 30.35 -44.13
C LEU A 6 -5.63 29.99 -44.31
N ILE A 7 -4.69 30.82 -43.87
CA ILE A 7 -3.23 30.58 -44.04
C ILE A 7 -2.59 29.90 -42.80
N VAL A 8 -3.27 29.88 -41.68
CA VAL A 8 -2.71 29.31 -40.41
C VAL A 8 -2.93 27.79 -40.27
N VAL A 9 -3.78 27.20 -41.09
CA VAL A 9 -4.12 25.76 -40.97
C VAL A 9 -3.18 24.83 -41.77
N ALA A 10 -2.29 25.36 -42.59
CA ALA A 10 -1.46 24.55 -43.51
C ALA A 10 -0.03 24.26 -43.01
N LEU A 11 0.37 24.62 -41.77
CA LEU A 11 1.76 24.49 -41.31
C LEU A 11 1.97 23.54 -40.11
N CYS A 12 1.02 22.71 -39.75
CA CYS A 12 1.10 21.79 -38.61
C CYS A 12 1.09 20.29 -38.96
N SER A 13 1.56 19.90 -40.17
CA SER A 13 1.54 18.48 -40.55
C SER A 13 2.93 17.94 -40.92
N ALA A 14 3.93 18.12 -40.06
CA ALA A 14 5.23 17.44 -40.22
C ALA A 14 5.91 17.21 -38.85
N PHE A 15 5.26 16.58 -37.91
CA PHE A 15 5.97 15.89 -36.81
C PHE A 15 5.97 14.41 -37.10
N VAL A 16 7.02 13.97 -37.75
CA VAL A 16 7.39 12.57 -37.95
C VAL A 16 7.67 11.99 -36.55
N PHE A 17 6.86 11.01 -36.15
CA PHE A 17 7.12 10.19 -34.95
C PHE A 17 8.41 9.38 -35.19
N THR A 18 9.54 9.84 -34.66
CA THR A 18 10.68 8.97 -34.42
C THR A 18 10.35 8.10 -33.23
N SER A 19 9.81 6.91 -33.51
CA SER A 19 9.66 5.82 -32.56
C SER A 19 11.03 5.44 -32.02
N CYS A 20 11.35 5.83 -30.79
CA CYS A 20 12.48 5.28 -30.06
C CYS A 20 12.18 3.82 -29.80
N LYS A 21 12.83 2.93 -30.53
CA LYS A 21 12.90 1.49 -30.30
C LYS A 21 13.58 1.29 -28.94
N SER A 22 12.76 1.02 -27.94
CA SER A 22 13.21 0.68 -26.59
C SER A 22 14.06 -0.59 -26.68
N LYS A 23 15.31 -0.49 -26.27
CA LYS A 23 16.21 -1.65 -26.15
C LYS A 23 15.58 -2.58 -25.13
N ASP A 24 15.33 -3.81 -25.53
CA ASP A 24 14.97 -4.89 -24.63
C ASP A 24 16.00 -4.93 -23.49
N SER A 25 15.48 -4.78 -22.28
CA SER A 25 16.30 -4.62 -21.10
C SER A 25 17.00 -5.95 -20.81
N LEU A 26 18.33 -5.93 -20.66
CA LEU A 26 19.16 -7.01 -20.14
C LEU A 26 18.62 -7.64 -18.83
N TYR A 27 17.77 -6.90 -18.13
CA TYR A 27 17.06 -7.33 -16.93
C TYR A 27 16.06 -8.46 -17.17
N LYS A 28 15.41 -8.49 -18.35
CA LYS A 28 14.43 -9.54 -18.68
C LYS A 28 15.12 -10.89 -18.93
N THR A 29 16.29 -10.88 -19.55
CA THR A 29 17.08 -12.08 -19.80
C THR A 29 17.61 -12.68 -18.50
N ALA A 30 18.07 -11.85 -17.55
CA ALA A 30 18.55 -12.31 -16.24
C ALA A 30 17.41 -12.87 -15.36
N TYR A 31 16.18 -12.37 -15.54
CA TYR A 31 15.01 -12.85 -14.80
C TYR A 31 14.50 -14.20 -15.32
N ASP A 32 14.54 -14.41 -16.63
CA ASP A 32 14.14 -15.68 -17.26
C ASP A 32 15.15 -16.79 -16.97
N GLU A 33 16.47 -16.51 -16.91
CA GLU A 33 17.48 -17.49 -16.50
C GLU A 33 17.38 -17.90 -15.03
N ALA A 34 17.06 -16.96 -14.14
CA ALA A 34 16.86 -17.26 -12.72
C ALA A 34 15.63 -18.14 -12.48
N ARG A 35 14.59 -17.98 -13.28
CA ARG A 35 13.36 -18.76 -13.20
C ARG A 35 13.54 -20.20 -13.69
N MET A 36 14.33 -20.41 -14.74
CA MET A 36 14.64 -21.75 -15.25
C MET A 36 15.51 -22.57 -14.29
N GLN A 37 16.34 -21.93 -13.47
CA GLN A 37 17.12 -22.60 -12.44
C GLN A 37 16.27 -23.06 -11.24
N GLN A 38 15.23 -22.28 -10.89
CA GLN A 38 14.30 -22.65 -9.81
C GLN A 38 13.38 -23.83 -10.18
N GLU A 39 12.93 -23.92 -11.44
CA GLU A 39 12.09 -25.03 -11.90
C GLU A 39 12.87 -26.36 -12.03
N ASN A 40 14.20 -26.32 -12.11
CA ASN A 40 15.04 -27.53 -12.24
C ASN A 40 15.47 -28.08 -10.87
N GLU A 41 15.38 -27.33 -9.78
CA GLU A 41 15.66 -27.80 -8.42
C GLU A 41 14.44 -28.45 -7.74
N GLU A 42 13.20 -28.14 -8.19
CA GLU A 42 11.98 -28.76 -7.67
C GLU A 42 11.69 -30.15 -8.23
N GLN A 43 12.36 -30.60 -9.30
CA GLN A 43 12.14 -31.94 -9.88
C GLN A 43 13.12 -33.04 -9.38
N ALA A 44 14.03 -32.72 -8.47
CA ALA A 44 15.02 -33.67 -7.98
C ALA A 44 14.75 -34.25 -6.58
N GLN A 45 13.60 -34.01 -5.96
CA GLN A 45 13.23 -34.54 -4.65
C GLN A 45 11.84 -35.17 -4.61
N GLU A 46 11.55 -36.10 -5.51
CA GLU A 46 10.37 -36.97 -5.38
C GLU A 46 10.80 -38.43 -5.57
N SER A 47 11.30 -39.04 -4.49
CA SER A 47 11.16 -40.49 -4.23
C SER A 47 11.70 -40.81 -2.84
N GLU A 48 10.87 -40.95 -1.83
CA GLU A 48 10.72 -42.11 -0.95
C GLU A 48 9.54 -41.91 0.00
N ALA A 49 8.63 -42.84 -0.10
CA ALA A 49 7.43 -42.96 0.69
C ALA A 49 7.72 -43.44 2.12
N VAL A 50 6.98 -42.97 3.14
CA VAL A 50 6.29 -43.79 4.15
C VAL A 50 5.12 -43.01 4.77
N GLU A 51 3.97 -43.65 4.74
CA GLU A 51 2.68 -43.41 5.30
C GLU A 51 2.66 -43.16 6.82
N ILE A 52 1.98 -42.12 7.29
CA ILE A 52 1.05 -42.11 8.46
C ILE A 52 0.28 -40.77 8.44
N ALA A 53 -1.03 -40.79 8.25
CA ALA A 53 -1.98 -39.72 8.60
C ALA A 53 -2.44 -39.92 10.07
N PRO A 54 -3.13 -38.99 10.75
CA PRO A 54 -3.68 -37.72 10.35
C PRO A 54 -3.43 -36.59 11.37
N VAL A 55 -3.60 -35.34 11.04
CA VAL A 55 -4.49 -34.35 11.67
C VAL A 55 -4.33 -33.02 10.93
N ALA A 56 -5.45 -32.47 10.49
CA ALA A 56 -5.56 -31.20 9.81
C ALA A 56 -4.95 -30.05 10.63
N SER A 57 -3.90 -29.46 10.10
CA SER A 57 -3.54 -28.07 10.36
C SER A 57 -3.31 -27.44 9.01
N SER A 58 -4.29 -26.67 8.57
CA SER A 58 -4.19 -25.81 7.39
C SER A 58 -3.07 -24.80 7.65
N THR A 59 -1.86 -25.16 7.26
CA THR A 59 -0.74 -24.21 7.19
C THR A 59 -0.95 -23.37 5.96
N THR A 60 -1.76 -22.31 6.09
CA THR A 60 -1.77 -21.21 5.16
C THR A 60 -0.31 -20.73 5.01
N LYS A 61 0.23 -20.75 3.79
CA LYS A 61 1.49 -20.09 3.46
C LYS A 61 1.36 -18.64 3.93
N VAL A 62 1.91 -18.33 5.10
CA VAL A 62 2.01 -16.97 5.61
C VAL A 62 3.00 -16.24 4.72
N SER A 63 2.51 -15.57 3.70
CA SER A 63 3.27 -14.50 3.05
C SER A 63 3.75 -13.59 4.16
N LYS A 64 5.07 -13.39 4.28
CA LYS A 64 5.66 -12.58 5.34
C LYS A 64 5.15 -11.14 5.18
N VAL A 65 4.08 -10.80 5.89
CA VAL A 65 3.52 -9.44 5.89
C VAL A 65 4.58 -8.53 6.51
N ASP A 66 4.88 -7.42 5.83
CA ASP A 66 5.77 -6.39 6.39
C ASP A 66 5.15 -5.84 7.67
N ASP A 67 5.79 -6.04 8.79
CA ASP A 67 5.34 -5.63 10.13
C ASP A 67 6.17 -4.47 10.70
N SER A 68 6.91 -3.77 9.85
CA SER A 68 7.68 -2.58 10.23
C SER A 68 6.78 -1.47 10.79
N TYR A 69 7.21 -0.83 11.86
CA TYR A 69 6.47 0.25 12.52
C TYR A 69 7.36 1.44 12.87
N ARG A 70 6.72 2.57 13.15
CA ARG A 70 7.37 3.78 13.72
C ARG A 70 6.83 3.99 15.14
N SER A 71 7.73 4.23 16.09
CA SER A 71 7.35 4.56 17.45
C SER A 71 7.16 6.08 17.59
N GLU A 72 6.02 6.50 18.10
CA GLU A 72 5.71 7.91 18.34
C GLU A 72 4.67 8.00 19.45
N LYS A 73 4.89 8.87 20.43
CA LYS A 73 3.89 9.16 21.46
C LYS A 73 2.81 10.05 20.87
N VAL A 74 1.58 9.54 20.80
CA VAL A 74 0.45 10.28 20.25
C VAL A 74 -0.71 10.28 21.24
N VAL A 75 -1.58 11.28 21.12
CA VAL A 75 -2.80 11.42 21.91
C VAL A 75 -3.99 11.60 20.98
N LEU A 76 -5.20 11.24 21.43
CA LEU A 76 -6.41 11.53 20.67
C LEU A 76 -6.51 13.03 20.44
N ALA A 77 -6.87 13.44 19.24
CA ALA A 77 -7.08 14.83 18.91
C ALA A 77 -8.34 15.35 19.64
N SER A 78 -8.32 16.63 20.02
CA SER A 78 -9.45 17.26 20.72
C SER A 78 -10.76 17.09 19.96
N GLY A 79 -11.82 16.62 20.65
CA GLY A 79 -13.15 16.39 20.07
C GLY A 79 -13.26 15.13 19.21
N VAL A 80 -12.30 14.21 19.29
CA VAL A 80 -12.36 12.90 18.65
C VAL A 80 -12.59 11.84 19.73
N GLU A 81 -13.64 11.05 19.54
CA GLU A 81 -13.93 9.87 20.37
C GLU A 81 -13.37 8.62 19.69
N GLY A 82 -12.94 7.66 20.49
CA GLY A 82 -12.42 6.39 20.02
C GLY A 82 -11.38 5.78 20.96
N SER A 83 -10.94 4.58 20.65
CA SER A 83 -9.93 3.85 21.41
C SER A 83 -8.61 3.78 20.65
N LEU A 84 -7.54 4.26 21.25
CA LEU A 84 -6.18 4.15 20.72
C LEU A 84 -5.47 3.02 21.46
N LYS A 85 -5.10 1.97 20.72
CA LYS A 85 -4.34 0.82 21.22
C LYS A 85 -2.86 0.95 20.89
N ALA A 86 -2.06 -0.04 21.28
CA ALA A 86 -0.62 -0.03 21.13
C ALA A 86 -0.15 0.11 19.67
N PHE A 87 -0.78 -0.60 18.74
CA PHE A 87 -0.43 -0.57 17.31
C PHE A 87 -1.59 -0.04 16.48
N SER A 88 -1.33 0.91 15.62
CA SER A 88 -2.34 1.58 14.80
C SER A 88 -1.92 1.67 13.34
N VAL A 89 -2.89 1.52 12.44
CA VAL A 89 -2.69 1.74 11.00
C VAL A 89 -2.94 3.22 10.69
N VAL A 90 -1.90 3.93 10.32
CA VAL A 90 -1.98 5.34 9.91
C VAL A 90 -2.11 5.40 8.39
N CYS A 91 -3.21 5.96 7.91
CA CYS A 91 -3.51 6.14 6.49
C CYS A 91 -3.23 7.56 5.97
N GLY A 92 -3.11 8.57 6.86
CA GLY A 92 -2.82 9.94 6.47
C GLY A 92 -2.13 10.74 7.57
N SER A 93 -1.42 11.82 7.18
CA SER A 93 -0.74 12.73 8.10
C SER A 93 -0.87 14.15 7.59
N PHE A 94 -1.41 15.06 8.40
CA PHE A 94 -1.81 16.39 8.00
C PHE A 94 -1.29 17.45 8.97
N GLY A 95 -0.95 18.62 8.45
CA GLY A 95 -0.61 19.80 9.28
C GLY A 95 -1.85 20.53 9.81
N GLN A 96 -3.00 20.35 9.17
CA GLN A 96 -4.26 20.98 9.54
C GLN A 96 -5.29 19.92 9.96
N LYS A 97 -5.99 20.18 11.06
CA LYS A 97 -6.99 19.26 11.61
C LYS A 97 -8.17 19.07 10.65
N SER A 98 -8.61 20.12 9.97
CA SER A 98 -9.73 20.06 9.00
C SER A 98 -9.49 19.04 7.89
N ASN A 99 -8.26 18.96 7.36
CA ASN A 99 -7.92 17.98 6.33
C ASN A 99 -7.95 16.53 6.87
N ALA A 100 -7.51 16.34 8.12
CA ALA A 100 -7.61 15.05 8.79
C ALA A 100 -9.08 14.66 9.07
N GLU A 101 -9.93 15.64 9.43
CA GLU A 101 -11.37 15.42 9.65
C GLU A 101 -12.09 15.00 8.37
N THR A 102 -11.75 15.60 7.22
CA THR A 102 -12.31 15.20 5.92
C THR A 102 -11.98 13.72 5.61
N VAL A 103 -10.70 13.35 5.69
CA VAL A 103 -10.29 11.96 5.42
C VAL A 103 -10.87 10.98 6.44
N ARG A 104 -10.97 11.39 7.71
CA ARG A 104 -11.64 10.57 8.72
C ARG A 104 -13.10 10.33 8.38
N ALA A 105 -13.84 11.35 7.94
CA ALA A 105 -15.24 11.22 7.57
C ALA A 105 -15.40 10.25 6.38
N GLU A 106 -14.58 10.37 5.34
CA GLU A 106 -14.55 9.46 4.19
C GLU A 106 -14.36 8.00 4.64
N LEU A 107 -13.38 7.75 5.52
CA LEU A 107 -13.11 6.40 6.02
C LEU A 107 -14.25 5.84 6.91
N ILE A 108 -14.94 6.69 7.67
CA ILE A 108 -16.12 6.28 8.44
C ILE A 108 -17.26 5.88 7.50
N ASP A 109 -17.47 6.64 6.42
CA ASP A 109 -18.47 6.32 5.41
C ASP A 109 -18.16 5.00 4.67
N GLU A 110 -16.88 4.64 4.57
CA GLU A 110 -16.41 3.35 4.07
C GLU A 110 -16.48 2.21 5.11
N GLY A 111 -16.86 2.51 6.36
CA GLY A 111 -17.07 1.53 7.43
C GLY A 111 -15.87 1.30 8.36
N TYR A 112 -14.81 2.14 8.28
CA TYR A 112 -13.68 2.07 9.21
C TYR A 112 -13.98 2.79 10.54
N GLU A 113 -13.43 2.29 11.63
CA GLU A 113 -13.45 2.97 12.95
C GLU A 113 -12.35 4.05 13.02
N ALA A 114 -12.40 5.00 12.09
CA ALA A 114 -11.33 5.98 11.92
C ALA A 114 -11.29 7.02 13.06
N ILE A 115 -10.09 7.23 13.61
CA ILE A 115 -9.81 8.24 14.64
C ILE A 115 -8.69 9.18 14.19
N ILE A 116 -8.61 10.35 14.82
CA ILE A 116 -7.51 11.29 14.62
C ILE A 116 -6.67 11.34 15.89
N VAL A 117 -5.37 11.18 15.74
CA VAL A 117 -4.40 11.37 16.81
C VAL A 117 -3.46 12.53 16.49
N GLN A 118 -2.97 13.19 17.53
CA GLN A 118 -2.00 14.28 17.39
C GLN A 118 -0.64 13.85 17.89
N SER A 119 0.37 14.11 17.07
CA SER A 119 1.76 13.88 17.42
C SER A 119 2.35 15.02 18.25
N PRO A 120 3.47 14.82 18.97
CA PRO A 120 4.16 15.90 19.70
C PRO A 120 4.61 17.04 18.80
N LYS A 121 4.78 16.78 17.49
CA LYS A 121 5.14 17.79 16.48
C LYS A 121 3.94 18.56 15.93
N GLY A 122 2.75 18.35 16.48
CA GLY A 122 1.51 19.02 16.06
C GLY A 122 0.86 18.45 14.78
N LEU A 123 1.37 17.33 14.23
CA LEU A 123 0.74 16.70 13.07
C LEU A 123 -0.49 15.89 13.48
N PHE A 124 -1.54 15.99 12.69
CA PHE A 124 -2.74 15.18 12.81
C PHE A 124 -2.61 13.94 11.95
N ARG A 125 -2.70 12.76 12.58
CA ARG A 125 -2.63 11.47 11.88
C ARG A 125 -3.99 10.83 11.89
N VAL A 126 -4.45 10.39 10.73
CA VAL A 126 -5.69 9.62 10.60
C VAL A 126 -5.32 8.15 10.73
N VAL A 127 -5.92 7.50 11.71
CA VAL A 127 -5.79 6.08 12.02
C VAL A 127 -7.07 5.40 11.56
N CYS A 128 -6.99 4.39 10.70
CA CYS A 128 -8.15 3.64 10.22
C CYS A 128 -8.47 2.40 11.07
N ALA A 129 -7.48 1.88 11.82
CA ALA A 129 -7.67 0.74 12.73
C ALA A 129 -6.60 0.71 13.81
N SER A 130 -6.90 0.14 14.99
CA SER A 130 -5.99 0.08 16.13
C SER A 130 -6.10 -1.27 16.84
N PHE A 131 -4.93 -1.85 17.20
CA PHE A 131 -4.80 -3.21 17.73
C PHE A 131 -3.83 -3.28 18.90
N ASP A 132 -3.93 -4.30 19.71
CA ASP A 132 -2.97 -4.59 20.77
C ASP A 132 -1.78 -5.40 20.22
N SER A 133 -1.99 -6.14 19.12
CA SER A 133 -0.98 -6.96 18.45
C SER A 133 -0.41 -6.27 17.23
N ARG A 134 0.95 -6.30 17.10
CA ARG A 134 1.67 -5.80 15.92
C ARG A 134 1.29 -6.59 14.67
N GLN A 135 1.12 -7.90 14.78
CA GLN A 135 0.79 -8.76 13.66
C GLN A 135 -0.59 -8.43 13.09
N GLU A 136 -1.62 -8.32 13.98
CA GLU A 136 -2.97 -7.93 13.57
C GLU A 136 -2.98 -6.56 12.86
N ALA A 137 -2.23 -5.59 13.39
CA ALA A 137 -2.08 -4.28 12.76
C ALA A 137 -1.40 -4.37 11.39
N ALA A 138 -0.40 -5.25 11.22
CA ALA A 138 0.28 -5.45 9.93
C ALA A 138 -0.65 -6.08 8.89
N GLU A 139 -1.43 -7.07 9.29
CA GLU A 139 -2.43 -7.71 8.44
C GLU A 139 -3.53 -6.71 8.03
N ALA A 140 -4.06 -5.94 8.99
CA ALA A 140 -5.04 -4.88 8.73
C ALA A 140 -4.49 -3.79 7.78
N ARG A 141 -3.21 -3.40 7.91
CA ARG A 141 -2.57 -2.48 6.98
C ARG A 141 -2.48 -3.07 5.57
N ALA A 142 -2.13 -4.34 5.45
CA ALA A 142 -2.06 -5.01 4.15
C ALA A 142 -3.45 -5.07 3.50
N GLN A 143 -4.48 -5.40 4.29
CA GLN A 143 -5.86 -5.41 3.81
C GLN A 143 -6.32 -4.01 3.38
N PHE A 144 -6.10 -2.99 4.21
CA PHE A 144 -6.42 -1.59 3.89
C PHE A 144 -5.83 -1.14 2.55
N LYS A 145 -4.57 -1.50 2.27
CA LYS A 145 -3.93 -1.21 0.99
C LYS A 145 -4.56 -1.99 -0.17
N ALA A 146 -4.95 -3.24 0.06
CA ALA A 146 -5.61 -4.07 -0.95
C ALA A 146 -7.01 -3.55 -1.30
N ASP A 147 -7.74 -3.01 -0.33
CA ASP A 147 -9.06 -2.41 -0.52
C ASP A 147 -9.00 -1.09 -1.33
N HIS A 148 -7.84 -0.41 -1.29
CA HIS A 148 -7.63 0.90 -1.95
C HIS A 148 -6.50 0.88 -2.99
N PRO A 149 -6.51 0.00 -3.99
CA PRO A 149 -5.37 -0.21 -4.90
C PRO A 149 -5.03 1.02 -5.75
N HIS A 150 -6.00 1.90 -5.98
CA HIS A 150 -5.86 3.08 -6.83
C HIS A 150 -5.58 4.37 -6.05
N ASN A 151 -5.63 4.34 -4.71
CA ASN A 151 -5.34 5.51 -3.88
C ASN A 151 -3.86 5.54 -3.48
N ALA A 152 -3.08 6.35 -4.19
CA ALA A 152 -1.62 6.45 -3.99
C ALA A 152 -1.23 6.91 -2.57
N ASP A 153 -2.09 7.65 -1.86
CA ASP A 153 -1.81 8.08 -0.50
C ASP A 153 -2.10 6.97 0.50
N TYR A 154 -3.16 6.20 0.32
CA TYR A 154 -3.47 5.05 1.16
C TYR A 154 -2.47 3.89 0.96
N GLN A 155 -1.84 3.78 -0.22
CA GLN A 155 -0.74 2.84 -0.44
C GLN A 155 0.50 3.15 0.43
N LYS A 156 0.62 4.37 0.96
CA LYS A 156 1.69 4.77 1.89
C LYS A 156 1.35 4.49 3.36
N ALA A 157 0.22 3.85 3.66
CA ALA A 157 -0.19 3.52 5.02
C ALA A 157 0.92 2.76 5.77
N TRP A 158 1.13 3.10 7.04
CA TRP A 158 2.21 2.60 7.87
C TRP A 158 1.73 2.28 9.29
N LEU A 159 2.53 1.51 10.05
CA LEU A 159 2.21 1.18 11.42
C LEU A 159 2.81 2.17 12.40
N LEU A 160 1.99 2.63 13.34
CA LEU A 160 2.36 3.43 14.49
C LEU A 160 2.34 2.55 15.73
N TYR A 161 3.42 2.58 16.50
CA TYR A 161 3.44 2.09 17.88
C TYR A 161 3.36 3.29 18.83
N ASN A 162 2.30 3.33 19.67
CA ASN A 162 2.11 4.37 20.67
C ASN A 162 2.82 3.96 21.95
N ASN A 163 3.86 4.69 22.33
CA ASN A 163 4.73 4.42 23.49
C ASN A 163 4.55 5.44 24.62
#